data_fa2078e9c2424d0a11393651220c3b05
#
_entry.id   fa2078e9c2424d0a11393651220c3b05
#
_cell.length_a   1.000
_cell.length_b   1.000
_cell.length_c   1.000
_cell.angle_alpha   90.00
_cell.angle_beta   90.00
_cell.angle_gamma   90.00
#
_symmetry.space_group_name_H-M   'P 1'
#
loop_
_entity.id
_entity.type
_entity.pdbx_description
1 polymer ?
#
loop_
_entity_poly.entity_id
_entity_poly.type
_entity_poly.pdbx_seq_one_letter_code
_entity_poly.pdbx_strand_id
1 'polypeptide(L)'
;MNIVEKMKQKQDSPLSPPVTIAFIGDSITQGCFEVYYKTPTQLDTVYEYKSAFSTHLREMLALLYPNVQVNIINSGISGDTVRRGLDRLDRDVIRYAPDLVVVGYGANDCNLGGEAGVTAYGEDLRATFRRIKACGAEIIYLTEGPFCTKTSPTISDERLKPLAEKFSDLENRGVLGSYFAAGMAVAKEEGVECCDVYSAWKVLERCGVDVTELLANRLNHPSRDMHYYMAVKLLETMFK
;
A
#
# COMPACT_ATOMS: atom_id res chain seq x y z
N MET A 1 -9.80 17.01 -0.26
CA MET A 1 -10.08 16.14 -1.43
C MET A 1 -11.58 16.15 -1.74
N ASN A 2 -11.96 16.00 -3.00
CA ASN A 2 -13.39 15.97 -3.40
C ASN A 2 -14.17 14.81 -2.77
N ILE A 3 -13.49 13.68 -2.48
CA ILE A 3 -14.13 12.55 -1.81
C ILE A 3 -14.71 12.93 -0.44
N VAL A 4 -14.06 13.83 0.30
CA VAL A 4 -14.57 14.33 1.59
C VAL A 4 -15.84 15.13 1.39
N GLU A 5 -15.92 15.96 0.35
CA GLU A 5 -17.14 16.70 0.01
C GLU A 5 -18.27 15.76 -0.42
N LYS A 6 -17.97 14.70 -1.18
CA LYS A 6 -18.96 13.66 -1.50
C LYS A 6 -19.49 12.94 -0.25
N MET A 7 -18.62 12.65 0.72
CA MET A 7 -19.03 12.05 1.99
C MET A 7 -19.95 12.99 2.78
N LYS A 8 -19.63 14.29 2.85
CA LYS A 8 -20.52 15.31 3.48
C LYS A 8 -21.89 15.35 2.79
N GLN A 9 -21.91 15.44 1.46
CA GLN A 9 -23.16 15.45 0.70
C GLN A 9 -24.00 14.19 0.95
N LYS A 10 -23.36 13.03 0.98
CA LYS A 10 -24.03 11.75 1.26
C LYS A 10 -24.53 11.69 2.70
N GLN A 11 -23.80 12.24 3.67
CA GLN A 11 -24.20 12.32 5.08
C GLN A 11 -25.48 13.12 5.24
N ASP A 12 -25.63 14.23 4.48
CA ASP A 12 -26.78 15.13 4.53
C ASP A 12 -27.96 14.67 3.66
N SER A 13 -27.69 13.83 2.66
CA SER A 13 -28.70 13.31 1.71
C SER A 13 -28.54 11.81 1.49
N PRO A 14 -29.29 10.97 2.21
CA PRO A 14 -29.21 9.51 2.08
C PRO A 14 -29.49 8.98 0.67
N LEU A 15 -30.19 9.72 -0.17
CA LEU A 15 -30.49 9.34 -1.56
C LEU A 15 -29.32 9.59 -2.52
N SER A 16 -28.27 10.33 -2.10
CA SER A 16 -27.06 10.50 -2.91
C SER A 16 -26.34 9.16 -3.14
N PRO A 17 -25.58 8.98 -4.24
CA PRO A 17 -24.83 7.75 -4.49
C PRO A 17 -23.87 7.40 -3.35
N PRO A 18 -23.59 6.11 -3.12
CA PRO A 18 -22.54 5.69 -2.18
C PRO A 18 -21.17 6.17 -2.65
N VAL A 19 -20.21 6.24 -1.71
CA VAL A 19 -18.81 6.53 -2.01
C VAL A 19 -18.08 5.22 -2.24
N THR A 20 -17.29 5.13 -3.31
CA THR A 20 -16.50 3.93 -3.64
C THR A 20 -15.01 4.25 -3.62
N ILE A 21 -14.26 3.54 -2.76
CA ILE A 21 -12.81 3.64 -2.67
C ILE A 21 -12.21 2.31 -3.14
N ALA A 22 -11.36 2.36 -4.14
CA ALA A 22 -10.62 1.19 -4.61
C ALA A 22 -9.16 1.25 -4.14
N PHE A 23 -8.60 0.09 -3.86
CA PHE A 23 -7.20 -0.11 -3.52
C PHE A 23 -6.58 -1.04 -4.54
N ILE A 24 -5.47 -0.64 -5.14
CA ILE A 24 -4.69 -1.49 -6.02
C ILE A 24 -3.24 -1.52 -5.53
N GLY A 25 -2.68 -2.71 -5.46
CA GLY A 25 -1.36 -2.92 -4.88
C GLY A 25 -1.00 -4.40 -4.79
N ASP A 26 -0.04 -4.69 -3.98
CA ASP A 26 0.52 -6.02 -3.78
C ASP A 26 -0.02 -6.76 -2.54
N SER A 27 0.82 -7.58 -1.90
CA SER A 27 0.49 -8.36 -0.70
C SER A 27 0.11 -7.48 0.50
N ILE A 28 0.74 -6.31 0.65
CA ILE A 28 0.44 -5.38 1.74
C ILE A 28 -0.97 -4.82 1.56
N THR A 29 -1.32 -4.41 0.34
CA THR A 29 -2.68 -3.96 0.00
C THR A 29 -3.69 -5.09 0.17
N GLN A 30 -3.34 -6.32 -0.23
CA GLN A 30 -4.21 -7.49 -0.09
C GLN A 30 -4.54 -7.81 1.37
N GLY A 31 -3.65 -7.51 2.32
CA GLY A 31 -3.77 -7.86 3.74
C GLY A 31 -3.09 -9.18 4.07
N CYS A 32 -1.89 -9.38 3.53
CA CYS A 32 -1.01 -10.50 3.86
C CYS A 32 -0.07 -10.12 5.01
N PHE A 33 0.19 -11.05 5.91
CA PHE A 33 0.97 -10.84 7.13
C PHE A 33 2.17 -11.79 7.19
N GLU A 34 2.05 -12.91 7.90
CA GLU A 34 3.12 -13.90 7.99
C GLU A 34 3.32 -14.62 6.66
N VAL A 35 4.54 -15.11 6.44
CA VAL A 35 4.87 -15.99 5.31
C VAL A 35 5.35 -17.34 5.83
N TYR A 36 5.02 -18.39 5.10
CA TYR A 36 5.39 -19.75 5.45
C TYR A 36 5.57 -20.60 4.19
N TYR A 37 6.31 -21.69 4.30
CA TYR A 37 6.40 -22.66 3.21
C TYR A 37 5.29 -23.69 3.31
N LYS A 38 4.34 -23.64 2.38
CA LYS A 38 3.26 -24.62 2.23
C LYS A 38 3.79 -25.98 1.77
N THR A 39 4.81 -25.97 0.92
CA THR A 39 5.58 -27.13 0.49
C THR A 39 7.07 -26.78 0.56
N PRO A 40 8.00 -27.73 0.37
CA PRO A 40 9.44 -27.41 0.39
C PRO A 40 9.87 -26.26 -0.53
N THR A 41 9.11 -25.97 -1.58
CA THR A 41 9.46 -24.97 -2.60
C THR A 41 8.41 -23.89 -2.81
N GLN A 42 7.20 -24.01 -2.20
CA GLN A 42 6.10 -23.07 -2.38
C GLN A 42 5.94 -22.21 -1.15
N LEU A 43 6.29 -20.94 -1.27
CA LEU A 43 6.01 -19.91 -0.28
C LEU A 43 4.52 -19.51 -0.37
N ASP A 44 3.88 -19.30 0.78
CA ASP A 44 2.50 -18.82 0.91
C ASP A 44 2.42 -17.80 2.05
N THR A 45 1.29 -17.09 2.16
CA THR A 45 1.12 -16.03 3.17
C THR A 45 -0.13 -16.29 4.00
N VAL A 46 -0.11 -15.81 5.26
CA VAL A 46 -1.32 -15.68 6.07
C VAL A 46 -2.07 -14.46 5.57
N TYR A 47 -3.26 -14.70 5.07
CA TYR A 47 -4.16 -13.66 4.58
C TYR A 47 -5.24 -13.37 5.61
N GLU A 48 -5.34 -12.09 6.03
CA GLU A 48 -6.29 -11.66 7.05
C GLU A 48 -6.96 -10.33 6.66
N TYR A 49 -8.00 -10.45 5.89
CA TYR A 49 -8.76 -9.32 5.35
C TYR A 49 -9.20 -8.30 6.41
N LYS A 50 -9.62 -8.76 7.61
CA LYS A 50 -10.14 -7.87 8.67
C LYS A 50 -9.08 -6.91 9.21
N SER A 51 -7.82 -7.29 9.17
CA SER A 51 -6.70 -6.49 9.67
C SER A 51 -5.99 -5.69 8.57
N ALA A 52 -6.49 -5.73 7.33
CA ALA A 52 -5.96 -4.93 6.24
C ALA A 52 -6.25 -3.44 6.46
N PHE A 53 -5.31 -2.56 6.09
CA PHE A 53 -5.46 -1.11 6.27
C PHE A 53 -6.68 -0.54 5.55
N SER A 54 -7.12 -1.14 4.45
CA SER A 54 -8.35 -0.77 3.73
C SER A 54 -9.61 -1.01 4.57
N THR A 55 -9.63 -2.08 5.37
CA THR A 55 -10.74 -2.39 6.30
C THR A 55 -10.74 -1.41 7.47
N HIS A 56 -9.58 -1.15 8.07
CA HIS A 56 -9.46 -0.16 9.14
C HIS A 56 -9.89 1.24 8.68
N LEU A 57 -9.49 1.66 7.48
CA LEU A 57 -9.94 2.94 6.91
C LEU A 57 -11.47 2.99 6.79
N ARG A 58 -12.10 1.91 6.28
CA ARG A 58 -13.57 1.84 6.18
C ARG A 58 -14.23 1.98 7.56
N GLU A 59 -13.70 1.32 8.58
CA GLU A 59 -14.23 1.40 9.94
C GLU A 59 -14.12 2.81 10.52
N MET A 60 -12.98 3.47 10.31
CA MET A 60 -12.79 4.88 10.72
C MET A 60 -13.77 5.81 9.99
N LEU A 61 -13.94 5.64 8.67
CA LEU A 61 -14.89 6.44 7.90
C LEU A 61 -16.34 6.20 8.34
N ALA A 62 -16.73 4.96 8.66
CA ALA A 62 -18.05 4.64 9.18
C ALA A 62 -18.31 5.26 10.56
N LEU A 63 -17.27 5.43 11.40
CA LEU A 63 -17.37 6.15 12.67
C LEU A 63 -17.56 7.65 12.46
N LEU A 64 -16.84 8.26 11.51
CA LEU A 64 -16.86 9.70 11.25
C LEU A 64 -18.09 10.13 10.43
N TYR A 65 -18.57 9.26 9.55
CA TYR A 65 -19.70 9.49 8.64
C TYR A 65 -20.72 8.34 8.74
N PRO A 66 -21.48 8.22 9.85
CA PRO A 66 -22.31 7.04 10.14
C PRO A 66 -23.44 6.79 9.13
N ASN A 67 -23.85 7.82 8.38
CA ASN A 67 -24.90 7.71 7.35
C ASN A 67 -24.34 7.51 5.93
N VAL A 68 -23.01 7.44 5.78
CA VAL A 68 -22.36 7.29 4.48
C VAL A 68 -22.02 5.82 4.22
N GLN A 69 -22.58 5.30 3.13
CA GLN A 69 -22.19 3.98 2.63
C GLN A 69 -20.86 4.11 1.88
N VAL A 70 -19.80 3.54 2.44
CA VAL A 70 -18.48 3.48 1.82
C VAL A 70 -18.25 2.05 1.30
N ASN A 71 -18.17 1.91 -0.02
CA ASN A 71 -17.78 0.67 -0.68
C ASN A 71 -16.26 0.59 -0.74
N ILE A 72 -15.69 -0.53 -0.34
CA ILE A 72 -14.26 -0.82 -0.47
C ILE A 72 -14.06 -1.91 -1.51
N ILE A 73 -13.25 -1.62 -2.53
CA ILE A 73 -12.78 -2.57 -3.53
C ILE A 73 -11.29 -2.80 -3.24
N ASN A 74 -10.94 -3.94 -2.67
CA ASN A 74 -9.54 -4.30 -2.45
C ASN A 74 -9.07 -5.21 -3.57
N SER A 75 -8.20 -4.68 -4.43
CA SER A 75 -7.60 -5.34 -5.59
C SER A 75 -6.10 -5.59 -5.40
N GLY A 76 -5.64 -5.77 -4.16
CA GLY A 76 -4.28 -6.20 -3.85
C GLY A 76 -4.04 -7.64 -4.27
N ILE A 77 -2.85 -7.95 -4.80
CA ILE A 77 -2.42 -9.31 -5.18
C ILE A 77 -0.99 -9.54 -4.70
N SER A 78 -0.79 -10.58 -3.89
CA SER A 78 0.54 -10.93 -3.37
C SER A 78 1.57 -11.13 -4.50
N GLY A 79 2.75 -10.52 -4.37
CA GLY A 79 3.83 -10.59 -5.35
C GLY A 79 3.63 -9.70 -6.59
N ASP A 80 2.59 -8.87 -6.61
CA ASP A 80 2.30 -8.00 -7.76
C ASP A 80 3.25 -6.80 -7.82
N THR A 81 3.40 -6.22 -9.03
CA THR A 81 4.18 -5.03 -9.33
C THR A 81 3.29 -3.97 -9.96
N VAL A 82 3.75 -2.72 -9.99
CA VAL A 82 2.97 -1.64 -10.63
C VAL A 82 2.65 -1.94 -12.09
N ARG A 83 3.57 -2.55 -12.83
CA ARG A 83 3.34 -2.96 -14.23
C ARG A 83 2.18 -3.95 -14.36
N ARG A 84 2.17 -5.00 -13.55
CA ARG A 84 1.06 -5.99 -13.56
C ARG A 84 -0.24 -5.37 -13.08
N GLY A 85 -0.18 -4.46 -12.09
CA GLY A 85 -1.32 -3.66 -11.64
C GLY A 85 -1.93 -2.84 -12.77
N LEU A 86 -1.10 -2.18 -13.59
CA LEU A 86 -1.54 -1.43 -14.76
C LEU A 86 -2.24 -2.33 -15.79
N ASP A 87 -1.71 -3.53 -16.04
CA ASP A 87 -2.28 -4.48 -17.02
C ASP A 87 -3.68 -4.97 -16.60
N ARG A 88 -4.01 -5.01 -15.30
CA ARG A 88 -5.31 -5.44 -14.77
C ARG A 88 -6.20 -4.30 -14.25
N LEU A 89 -5.76 -3.05 -14.37
CA LEU A 89 -6.39 -1.87 -13.76
C LEU A 89 -7.87 -1.70 -14.18
N ASP A 90 -8.17 -1.88 -15.46
CA ASP A 90 -9.53 -1.74 -15.99
C ASP A 90 -10.47 -2.80 -15.41
N ARG A 91 -10.00 -4.06 -15.37
CA ARG A 91 -10.76 -5.20 -14.87
C ARG A 91 -11.04 -5.10 -13.37
N ASP A 92 -10.04 -4.69 -12.58
CA ASP A 92 -10.08 -4.83 -11.12
C ASP A 92 -10.45 -3.55 -10.39
N VAL A 93 -10.33 -2.39 -11.04
CA VAL A 93 -10.55 -1.07 -10.43
C VAL A 93 -11.52 -0.22 -11.23
N ILE A 94 -11.20 0.13 -12.48
CA ILE A 94 -11.92 1.17 -13.23
C ILE A 94 -13.37 0.76 -13.50
N ARG A 95 -13.63 -0.53 -13.76
CA ARG A 95 -15.00 -1.04 -13.99
C ARG A 95 -15.99 -0.75 -12.86
N TYR A 96 -15.50 -0.49 -11.65
CA TYR A 96 -16.33 -0.20 -10.48
C TYR A 96 -16.61 1.31 -10.31
N ALA A 97 -16.13 2.14 -11.23
CA ALA A 97 -16.29 3.60 -11.21
C ALA A 97 -15.96 4.21 -9.83
N PRO A 98 -14.75 3.99 -9.29
CA PRO A 98 -14.39 4.48 -7.96
C PRO A 98 -14.33 6.00 -7.91
N ASP A 99 -14.63 6.58 -6.74
CA ASP A 99 -14.42 8.01 -6.46
C ASP A 99 -12.96 8.30 -6.10
N LEU A 100 -12.32 7.35 -5.42
CA LEU A 100 -10.90 7.42 -5.02
C LEU A 100 -10.22 6.09 -5.30
N VAL A 101 -8.98 6.14 -5.79
CA VAL A 101 -8.10 4.98 -5.91
C VAL A 101 -6.84 5.20 -5.07
N VAL A 102 -6.57 4.29 -4.15
CA VAL A 102 -5.30 4.22 -3.42
C VAL A 102 -4.38 3.26 -4.16
N VAL A 103 -3.20 3.75 -4.58
CA VAL A 103 -2.20 2.98 -5.34
C VAL A 103 -0.98 2.73 -4.44
N GLY A 104 -0.75 1.47 -4.06
CA GLY A 104 0.37 1.07 -3.19
C GLY A 104 1.22 -0.01 -3.86
N TYR A 105 2.41 0.35 -4.31
CA TYR A 105 3.41 -0.51 -4.95
C TYR A 105 4.82 -0.01 -4.65
N GLY A 106 5.80 -0.87 -4.80
CA GLY A 106 7.21 -0.53 -4.70
C GLY A 106 8.06 -1.67 -4.15
N ALA A 107 7.56 -2.41 -3.18
CA ALA A 107 8.31 -3.48 -2.53
C ALA A 107 8.71 -4.60 -3.52
N ASN A 108 7.77 -5.11 -4.29
CA ASN A 108 8.07 -6.15 -5.29
C ASN A 108 8.81 -5.60 -6.50
N ASP A 109 8.52 -4.37 -6.92
CA ASP A 109 9.25 -3.70 -7.98
C ASP A 109 10.73 -3.57 -7.61
N CYS A 110 11.03 -3.15 -6.37
CA CYS A 110 12.39 -3.08 -5.82
C CYS A 110 13.04 -4.46 -5.72
N ASN A 111 12.34 -5.45 -5.16
CA ASN A 111 12.85 -6.80 -5.01
C ASN A 111 13.24 -7.44 -6.35
N LEU A 112 12.49 -7.18 -7.43
CA LEU A 112 12.73 -7.74 -8.75
C LEU A 112 13.68 -6.90 -9.60
N GLY A 113 13.56 -5.57 -9.55
CA GLY A 113 14.28 -4.64 -10.41
C GLY A 113 15.61 -4.12 -9.83
N GLY A 114 15.79 -4.21 -8.51
CA GLY A 114 16.98 -3.62 -7.85
C GLY A 114 17.14 -2.14 -8.20
N GLU A 115 18.38 -1.64 -8.25
CA GLU A 115 18.66 -0.23 -8.58
C GLU A 115 18.23 0.13 -10.01
N ALA A 116 18.35 -0.80 -10.96
CA ALA A 116 18.06 -0.55 -12.37
C ALA A 116 16.55 -0.37 -12.67
N GLY A 117 15.68 -0.86 -11.81
CA GLY A 117 14.23 -0.85 -12.03
C GLY A 117 13.54 0.48 -11.70
N VAL A 118 14.20 1.42 -11.01
CA VAL A 118 13.59 2.65 -10.50
C VAL A 118 12.92 3.49 -11.60
N THR A 119 13.57 3.64 -12.75
CA THR A 119 13.04 4.44 -13.87
C THR A 119 11.76 3.81 -14.44
N ALA A 120 11.80 2.51 -14.74
CA ALA A 120 10.65 1.79 -15.26
C ALA A 120 9.46 1.81 -14.28
N TYR A 121 9.71 1.65 -12.99
CA TYR A 121 8.70 1.81 -11.94
C TYR A 121 8.02 3.18 -11.99
N GLY A 122 8.79 4.26 -12.10
CA GLY A 122 8.24 5.62 -12.22
C GLY A 122 7.37 5.81 -13.47
N GLU A 123 7.79 5.24 -14.61
CA GLU A 123 7.02 5.29 -15.87
C GLU A 123 5.70 4.52 -15.76
N ASP A 124 5.71 3.31 -15.17
CA ASP A 124 4.51 2.50 -14.97
C ASP A 124 3.55 3.16 -13.97
N LEU A 125 4.05 3.80 -12.90
CA LEU A 125 3.22 4.60 -11.99
C LEU A 125 2.57 5.77 -12.72
N ARG A 126 3.31 6.51 -13.53
CA ARG A 126 2.80 7.62 -14.32
C ARG A 126 1.66 7.17 -15.23
N ALA A 127 1.85 6.06 -15.93
CA ALA A 127 0.81 5.47 -16.78
C ALA A 127 -0.43 5.06 -15.97
N THR A 128 -0.23 4.47 -14.80
CA THR A 128 -1.29 4.08 -13.87
C THR A 128 -2.10 5.31 -13.41
N PHE A 129 -1.43 6.37 -12.95
CA PHE A 129 -2.11 7.58 -12.50
C PHE A 129 -2.91 8.25 -13.62
N ARG A 130 -2.33 8.36 -14.82
CA ARG A 130 -3.03 8.94 -15.98
C ARG A 130 -4.26 8.12 -16.38
N ARG A 131 -4.16 6.80 -16.30
CA ARG A 131 -5.29 5.92 -16.61
C ARG A 131 -6.41 6.04 -15.60
N ILE A 132 -6.09 6.16 -14.30
CA ILE A 132 -7.08 6.38 -13.23
C ILE A 132 -7.73 7.76 -13.38
N LYS A 133 -6.96 8.81 -13.62
CA LYS A 133 -7.51 10.16 -13.85
C LYS A 133 -8.47 10.21 -15.02
N ALA A 134 -8.20 9.47 -16.08
CA ALA A 134 -9.06 9.41 -17.26
C ALA A 134 -10.45 8.84 -16.96
N CYS A 135 -10.64 8.09 -15.86
CA CYS A 135 -11.97 7.65 -15.42
C CYS A 135 -12.64 8.61 -14.41
N GLY A 136 -11.98 9.71 -14.06
CA GLY A 136 -12.54 10.75 -13.16
C GLY A 136 -12.32 10.48 -11.67
N ALA A 137 -11.59 9.44 -11.28
CA ALA A 137 -11.30 9.15 -9.88
C ALA A 137 -10.16 10.04 -9.34
N GLU A 138 -10.24 10.41 -8.06
CA GLU A 138 -9.11 10.94 -7.31
C GLU A 138 -8.09 9.84 -7.02
N ILE A 139 -6.84 10.22 -6.72
CA ILE A 139 -5.76 9.26 -6.47
C ILE A 139 -5.02 9.66 -5.20
N ILE A 140 -4.70 8.66 -4.37
CA ILE A 140 -3.64 8.75 -3.36
C ILE A 140 -2.58 7.72 -3.72
N TYR A 141 -1.34 8.18 -3.91
CA TYR A 141 -0.18 7.31 -3.94
C TYR A 141 0.24 7.01 -2.51
N LEU A 142 0.27 5.72 -2.15
CA LEU A 142 0.67 5.25 -0.83
C LEU A 142 2.06 4.63 -0.92
N THR A 143 3.06 5.20 -0.24
CA THR A 143 4.31 4.49 -0.01
C THR A 143 4.08 3.40 1.02
N GLU A 144 4.66 2.22 0.79
CA GLU A 144 4.52 1.10 1.71
C GLU A 144 5.50 1.22 2.89
N GLY A 145 5.49 0.25 3.80
CA GLY A 145 6.47 0.16 4.88
C GLY A 145 7.86 -0.23 4.37
N PRO A 146 8.89 -0.20 5.25
CA PRO A 146 10.24 -0.60 4.90
C PRO A 146 10.36 -2.12 4.74
N PHE A 147 11.44 -2.56 4.14
CA PHE A 147 11.97 -3.91 4.37
C PHE A 147 12.58 -4.02 5.78
N CYS A 148 12.85 -5.25 6.22
CA CYS A 148 13.65 -5.46 7.42
C CYS A 148 15.04 -4.81 7.27
N THR A 149 15.59 -4.31 8.38
CA THR A 149 16.94 -3.70 8.40
C THR A 149 18.01 -4.69 8.83
N LYS A 150 17.61 -5.88 9.26
CA LYS A 150 18.48 -6.98 9.68
C LYS A 150 17.72 -8.30 9.57
N THR A 151 18.44 -9.42 9.57
CA THR A 151 17.86 -10.74 9.77
C THR A 151 17.46 -10.90 11.24
N SER A 152 16.16 -10.96 11.51
CA SER A 152 15.65 -11.12 12.88
C SER A 152 15.97 -12.52 13.41
N PRO A 153 16.39 -12.65 14.69
CA PRO A 153 16.54 -13.95 15.34
C PRO A 153 15.19 -14.66 15.58
N THR A 154 14.08 -13.96 15.44
CA THR A 154 12.71 -14.51 15.62
C THR A 154 12.12 -15.10 14.34
N ILE A 155 12.85 -15.09 13.21
CA ILE A 155 12.46 -15.83 12.01
C ILE A 155 12.43 -17.32 12.33
N SER A 156 11.23 -17.90 12.31
CA SER A 156 11.01 -19.30 12.69
C SER A 156 11.45 -20.32 11.63
N ASP A 157 11.46 -19.93 10.37
CA ASP A 157 11.86 -20.79 9.25
C ASP A 157 13.19 -20.31 8.65
N GLU A 158 14.26 -21.10 8.87
CA GLU A 158 15.60 -20.80 8.39
C GLU A 158 15.68 -20.53 6.88
N ARG A 159 14.75 -21.10 6.10
CA ARG A 159 14.67 -20.89 4.64
C ARG A 159 14.33 -19.47 4.25
N LEU A 160 13.79 -18.67 5.17
CA LEU A 160 13.47 -17.25 4.95
C LEU A 160 14.68 -16.33 5.20
N LYS A 161 15.73 -16.79 5.87
CA LYS A 161 16.91 -15.97 6.18
C LYS A 161 17.60 -15.38 4.94
N PRO A 162 17.83 -16.13 3.84
CA PRO A 162 18.42 -15.53 2.63
C PRO A 162 17.57 -14.41 2.04
N LEU A 163 16.22 -14.49 2.16
CA LEU A 163 15.32 -13.43 1.73
C LEU A 163 15.41 -12.21 2.66
N ALA A 164 15.53 -12.43 3.97
CA ALA A 164 15.75 -11.37 4.95
C ALA A 164 17.07 -10.64 4.71
N GLU A 165 18.14 -11.36 4.41
CA GLU A 165 19.45 -10.79 4.06
C GLU A 165 19.36 -9.92 2.80
N LYS A 166 18.68 -10.41 1.75
CA LYS A 166 18.45 -9.64 0.53
C LYS A 166 17.64 -8.35 0.80
N PHE A 167 16.56 -8.47 1.55
CA PHE A 167 15.70 -7.32 1.85
C PHE A 167 16.43 -6.30 2.73
N SER A 168 17.17 -6.73 3.75
CA SER A 168 17.97 -5.83 4.58
C SER A 168 19.09 -5.13 3.80
N ASP A 169 19.71 -5.80 2.83
CA ASP A 169 20.67 -5.15 1.93
C ASP A 169 20.01 -4.04 1.09
N LEU A 170 18.87 -4.35 0.45
CA LEU A 170 18.14 -3.37 -0.35
C LEU A 170 17.65 -2.18 0.48
N GLU A 171 17.19 -2.42 1.73
CA GLU A 171 16.75 -1.35 2.64
C GLU A 171 17.94 -0.49 3.08
N ASN A 172 19.00 -1.11 3.59
CA ASN A 172 20.15 -0.41 4.18
C ASN A 172 20.97 0.37 3.12
N ARG A 173 20.94 -0.06 1.87
CA ARG A 173 21.51 0.67 0.73
C ARG A 173 20.59 1.76 0.20
N GLY A 174 19.37 1.90 0.73
CA GLY A 174 18.40 2.89 0.32
C GLY A 174 17.75 2.61 -1.05
N VAL A 175 17.86 1.39 -1.57
CA VAL A 175 17.29 1.04 -2.88
C VAL A 175 15.77 1.14 -2.84
N LEU A 176 15.10 0.59 -1.81
CA LEU A 176 13.65 0.73 -1.64
C LEU A 176 13.23 2.19 -1.51
N GLY A 177 13.98 2.98 -0.73
CA GLY A 177 13.76 4.42 -0.61
C GLY A 177 13.81 5.17 -1.94
N SER A 178 14.66 4.72 -2.88
CA SER A 178 14.75 5.30 -4.22
C SER A 178 13.49 5.07 -5.06
N TYR A 179 12.84 3.90 -4.92
CA TYR A 179 11.54 3.63 -5.55
C TYR A 179 10.46 4.55 -5.02
N PHE A 180 10.35 4.69 -3.70
CA PHE A 180 9.35 5.58 -3.12
C PHE A 180 9.62 7.06 -3.45
N ALA A 181 10.89 7.48 -3.46
CA ALA A 181 11.25 8.82 -3.90
C ALA A 181 10.86 9.09 -5.37
N ALA A 182 11.10 8.14 -6.26
CA ALA A 182 10.66 8.23 -7.66
C ALA A 182 9.13 8.28 -7.76
N GLY A 183 8.40 7.43 -7.00
CA GLY A 183 6.94 7.45 -6.96
C GLY A 183 6.38 8.77 -6.46
N MET A 184 6.95 9.34 -5.40
CA MET A 184 6.57 10.67 -4.88
C MET A 184 6.83 11.79 -5.88
N ALA A 185 7.95 11.72 -6.62
CA ALA A 185 8.24 12.70 -7.68
C ALA A 185 7.19 12.62 -8.80
N VAL A 186 6.85 11.42 -9.26
CA VAL A 186 5.79 11.19 -10.26
C VAL A 186 4.43 11.65 -9.73
N ALA A 187 4.09 11.37 -8.48
CA ALA A 187 2.85 11.83 -7.87
C ALA A 187 2.76 13.36 -7.87
N LYS A 188 3.86 14.04 -7.50
CA LYS A 188 3.93 15.50 -7.53
C LYS A 188 3.77 16.06 -8.96
N GLU A 189 4.45 15.50 -9.94
CA GLU A 189 4.37 15.92 -11.35
C GLU A 189 2.96 15.72 -11.91
N GLU A 190 2.31 14.65 -11.55
CA GLU A 190 0.94 14.33 -11.98
C GLU A 190 -0.13 14.99 -11.10
N GLY A 191 0.22 15.76 -10.05
CA GLY A 191 -0.76 16.35 -9.12
C GLY A 191 -1.60 15.30 -8.41
N VAL A 192 -0.95 14.26 -7.92
CA VAL A 192 -1.51 13.16 -7.12
C VAL A 192 -1.14 13.35 -5.67
N GLU A 193 -2.10 13.22 -4.75
CA GLU A 193 -1.81 13.26 -3.31
C GLU A 193 -0.95 12.06 -2.89
N CYS A 194 -0.03 12.31 -1.97
CA CYS A 194 0.88 11.28 -1.47
C CYS A 194 0.66 11.04 0.03
N CYS A 195 0.46 9.78 0.38
CA CYS A 195 0.49 9.27 1.74
C CYS A 195 1.84 8.60 1.99
N ASP A 196 2.80 9.36 2.55
CA ASP A 196 4.17 8.89 2.77
C ASP A 196 4.28 8.14 4.11
N VAL A 197 3.96 6.86 4.07
CA VAL A 197 4.10 5.94 5.21
C VAL A 197 5.56 5.55 5.42
N TYR A 198 6.34 5.37 4.35
CA TYR A 198 7.75 4.98 4.45
C TYR A 198 8.57 5.97 5.28
N SER A 199 8.45 7.26 4.99
CA SER A 199 9.15 8.30 5.78
C SER A 199 8.70 8.31 7.26
N ALA A 200 7.44 8.01 7.54
CA ALA A 200 6.96 7.89 8.92
C ALA A 200 7.62 6.73 9.66
N TRP A 201 7.82 5.57 9.01
CA TRP A 201 8.59 4.46 9.58
C TRP A 201 10.07 4.83 9.78
N LYS A 202 10.68 5.56 8.86
CA LYS A 202 12.08 6.05 9.00
C LYS A 202 12.22 7.04 10.17
N VAL A 203 11.15 7.74 10.56
CA VAL A 203 11.15 8.53 11.81
C VAL A 203 11.21 7.60 13.03
N LEU A 204 10.40 6.54 13.08
CA LEU A 204 10.44 5.56 14.18
C LEU A 204 11.84 4.95 14.33
N GLU A 205 12.44 4.53 13.22
CA GLU A 205 13.80 3.96 13.20
C GLU A 205 14.83 4.94 13.78
N ARG A 206 14.80 6.21 13.34
CA ARG A 206 15.71 7.25 13.88
C ARG A 206 15.48 7.52 15.39
N CYS A 207 14.29 7.24 15.89
CA CYS A 207 13.98 7.31 17.33
C CYS A 207 14.38 6.03 18.09
N GLY A 208 15.05 5.07 17.45
CA GLY A 208 15.56 3.85 18.08
C GLY A 208 14.56 2.68 18.10
N VAL A 209 13.44 2.79 17.38
CA VAL A 209 12.48 1.67 17.23
C VAL A 209 13.07 0.62 16.29
N ASP A 210 13.04 -0.64 16.68
CA ASP A 210 13.38 -1.77 15.82
C ASP A 210 12.23 -2.03 14.83
N VAL A 211 12.32 -1.41 13.65
CA VAL A 211 11.27 -1.52 12.62
C VAL A 211 11.13 -2.93 12.07
N THR A 212 12.18 -3.77 12.13
CA THR A 212 12.10 -5.17 11.72
C THR A 212 11.10 -5.95 12.58
N GLU A 213 11.03 -5.65 13.88
CA GLU A 213 10.10 -6.30 14.80
C GLU A 213 8.64 -5.82 14.65
N LEU A 214 8.41 -4.72 13.95
CA LEU A 214 7.08 -4.26 13.56
C LEU A 214 6.54 -4.90 12.28
N LEU A 215 7.35 -5.72 11.62
CA LEU A 215 6.93 -6.51 10.45
C LEU A 215 6.40 -7.87 10.90
N ALA A 216 5.21 -8.26 10.45
CA ALA A 216 4.56 -9.52 10.81
C ALA A 216 5.42 -10.74 10.42
N ASN A 217 6.03 -10.69 9.24
CA ASN A 217 6.90 -11.74 8.71
C ASN A 217 8.39 -11.52 8.96
N ARG A 218 8.78 -10.42 9.63
CA ARG A 218 10.18 -9.99 9.81
C ARG A 218 10.95 -9.75 8.51
N LEU A 219 10.22 -9.54 7.41
CA LEU A 219 10.76 -9.32 6.06
C LEU A 219 10.31 -7.99 5.48
N ASN A 220 9.00 -7.86 5.19
CA ASN A 220 8.44 -6.72 4.47
C ASN A 220 6.94 -6.46 4.70
N HIS A 221 6.21 -7.37 5.33
CA HIS A 221 4.80 -7.17 5.62
C HIS A 221 4.60 -6.47 6.96
N PRO A 222 4.00 -5.27 7.01
CA PRO A 222 3.66 -4.62 8.26
C PRO A 222 2.80 -5.50 9.17
N SER A 223 2.96 -5.39 10.49
CA SER A 223 2.09 -6.06 11.45
C SER A 223 0.66 -5.50 11.38
N ARG A 224 -0.29 -6.17 12.03
CA ARG A 224 -1.69 -5.74 12.10
C ARG A 224 -1.84 -4.34 12.67
N ASP A 225 -1.07 -4.03 13.71
CA ASP A 225 -1.06 -2.68 14.30
C ASP A 225 -0.48 -1.64 13.34
N MET A 226 0.50 -2.02 12.54
CA MET A 226 1.06 -1.12 11.55
C MET A 226 0.13 -0.93 10.33
N HIS A 227 -0.71 -1.90 10.00
CA HIS A 227 -1.82 -1.68 9.06
C HIS A 227 -2.84 -0.67 9.61
N TYR A 228 -3.15 -0.72 10.91
CA TYR A 228 -3.97 0.32 11.54
C TYR A 228 -3.30 1.70 11.44
N TYR A 229 -2.00 1.78 11.72
CA TYR A 229 -1.22 3.02 11.55
C TYR A 229 -1.27 3.54 10.10
N MET A 230 -1.13 2.67 9.09
CA MET A 230 -1.27 3.04 7.68
C MET A 230 -2.66 3.63 7.38
N ALA A 231 -3.72 3.05 7.94
CA ALA A 231 -5.08 3.55 7.80
C ALA A 231 -5.26 4.95 8.40
N VAL A 232 -4.65 5.21 9.57
CA VAL A 232 -4.62 6.56 10.18
C VAL A 232 -3.92 7.55 9.26
N LYS A 233 -2.76 7.19 8.71
CA LYS A 233 -2.01 8.06 7.77
C LYS A 233 -2.79 8.35 6.48
N LEU A 234 -3.51 7.36 5.96
CA LEU A 234 -4.42 7.56 4.81
C LEU A 234 -5.56 8.52 5.16
N LEU A 235 -6.19 8.32 6.31
CA LEU A 235 -7.26 9.20 6.80
C LEU A 235 -6.77 10.65 6.91
N GLU A 236 -5.60 10.87 7.55
CA GLU A 236 -4.99 12.21 7.63
C GLU A 236 -4.75 12.82 6.23
N THR A 237 -4.32 12.02 5.26
CA THR A 237 -4.09 12.47 3.89
C THR A 237 -5.38 12.86 3.18
N MET A 238 -6.47 12.10 3.39
CA MET A 238 -7.78 12.41 2.82
C MET A 238 -8.36 13.73 3.34
N PHE A 239 -8.03 14.13 4.56
CA PHE A 239 -8.59 15.31 5.23
C PHE A 239 -7.70 16.57 5.12
N LYS A 240 -6.60 16.51 4.39
CA LYS A 240 -5.81 17.70 4.02
C LYS A 240 -6.53 18.49 2.93
#